data_486122bc6cf7908b9b79d95ff9db6615
#
_entry.id   486122bc6cf7908b9b79d95ff9db6615
#
_cell.length_a   1.000
_cell.length_b   1.000
_cell.length_c   1.000
_cell.angle_alpha   90.00
_cell.angle_beta   90.00
_cell.angle_gamma   90.00
#
_symmetry.space_group_name_H-M   'P 1'
#
loop_
_entity.id
_entity.type
_entity.pdbx_description
1 polymer ?
#
loop_
_entity_poly.entity_id
_entity_poly.type
_entity_poly.pdbx_seq_one_letter_code
_entity_poly.pdbx_strand_id
1 'polypeptide(L)'
;MEFPWKKGAAAKPTTKQTGDAAEDVALAHLRAAGLRLLERNYRTPGRGGGEIDLVMRDTDGTLVFVEVRRRASTSHGGAAASIGHVKQRRIVFAARHYLMRQRTPPPCRFDVIVIEPGGVQWLKAAFDAG
;
A
#
# COMPACT_ATOMS: atom_id res chain seq x y z
N MET A 1 6.39 4.12 40.98
CA MET A 1 6.13 3.94 40.30
C MET A 1 5.76 3.34 39.52
N GLU A 2 5.46 3.18 39.17
CA GLU A 2 5.15 2.69 38.35
C GLU A 2 4.72 2.55 37.61
N PHE A 3 4.58 2.45 37.43
CA PHE A 3 4.25 2.37 36.54
C PHE A 3 3.77 2.07 35.76
N PRO A 4 3.60 2.41 35.62
CA PRO A 4 2.63 2.06 34.82
C PRO A 4 2.78 1.49 33.67
N TRP A 5 3.37 1.42 33.57
CA TRP A 5 3.49 0.98 32.54
C TRP A 5 2.92 -0.06 32.13
N LYS A 6 2.71 -0.21 32.53
CA LYS A 6 2.18 -1.12 32.14
C LYS A 6 1.20 -1.11 31.36
N LYS A 7 0.90 -0.51 31.36
CA LYS A 7 0.05 -0.46 30.63
C LYS A 7 0.04 -0.62 29.34
N GLY A 8 0.46 -0.10 28.68
CA GLY A 8 0.44 -0.28 27.31
C GLY A 8 0.59 -1.70 26.88
N ALA A 9 1.27 -2.46 27.69
CA ALA A 9 1.50 -3.86 27.36
C ALA A 9 0.23 -4.68 27.21
N ALA A 10 -0.86 -4.24 27.81
CA ALA A 10 -2.09 -5.01 27.78
C ALA A 10 -2.96 -4.72 26.56
N ALA A 11 -2.73 -3.64 25.88
CA ALA A 11 -3.60 -3.23 24.81
C ALA A 11 -3.14 -3.79 23.47
N LYS A 12 -4.06 -4.39 22.71
CA LYS A 12 -3.78 -4.81 21.35
C LYS A 12 -4.00 -3.64 20.40
N PRO A 13 -3.20 -3.53 19.36
CA PRO A 13 -3.41 -2.48 18.38
C PRO A 13 -4.74 -2.66 17.66
N THR A 14 -5.35 -1.58 17.26
CA THR A 14 -6.55 -1.63 16.44
C THR A 14 -6.20 -2.07 15.03
N THR A 15 -7.23 -2.44 14.25
CA THR A 15 -7.04 -2.78 12.85
C THR A 15 -6.40 -1.63 12.08
N LYS A 16 -6.85 -0.40 12.38
CA LYS A 16 -6.27 0.77 11.74
C LYS A 16 -4.80 0.94 12.09
N GLN A 17 -4.45 0.78 13.35
CA GLN A 17 -3.04 0.91 13.79
C GLN A 17 -2.17 -0.15 13.15
N THR A 18 -2.68 -1.38 13.04
CA THR A 18 -1.94 -2.46 12.40
C THR A 18 -1.73 -2.17 10.92
N GLY A 19 -2.76 -1.65 10.25
CA GLY A 19 -2.65 -1.27 8.84
C GLY A 19 -1.67 -0.13 8.64
N ASP A 20 -1.73 0.88 9.51
CA ASP A 20 -0.81 2.02 9.44
C ASP A 20 0.63 1.56 9.66
N ALA A 21 0.86 0.64 10.57
CA ALA A 21 2.20 0.12 10.83
C ALA A 21 2.75 -0.62 9.62
N ALA A 22 1.91 -1.40 8.94
CA ALA A 22 2.33 -2.10 7.72
C ALA A 22 2.66 -1.10 6.63
N GLU A 23 1.85 -0.04 6.49
CA GLU A 23 2.12 0.99 5.51
C GLU A 23 3.42 1.73 5.81
N ASP A 24 3.72 1.97 7.10
CA ASP A 24 4.98 2.60 7.49
C ASP A 24 6.17 1.75 7.05
N VAL A 25 6.10 0.44 7.23
CA VAL A 25 7.16 -0.48 6.81
C VAL A 25 7.31 -0.45 5.30
N ALA A 26 6.19 -0.52 4.57
CA ALA A 26 6.21 -0.47 3.11
C ALA A 26 6.82 0.83 2.62
N LEU A 27 6.42 1.95 3.22
CA LEU A 27 6.92 3.26 2.82
C LEU A 27 8.43 3.37 3.03
N ALA A 28 8.92 2.89 4.18
CA ALA A 28 10.36 2.90 4.45
C ALA A 28 11.12 2.07 3.41
N HIS A 29 10.57 0.92 3.06
CA HIS A 29 11.18 0.04 2.06
C HIS A 29 11.27 0.72 0.69
N LEU A 30 10.18 1.37 0.27
CA LEU A 30 10.12 2.05 -1.03
C LEU A 30 11.03 3.27 -1.05
N ARG A 31 11.07 4.03 0.04
CA ARG A 31 11.96 5.19 0.13
C ARG A 31 13.43 4.77 0.07
N ALA A 32 13.77 3.67 0.70
CA ALA A 32 15.13 3.17 0.64
C ALA A 32 15.53 2.79 -0.80
N ALA A 33 14.56 2.45 -1.63
CA ALA A 33 14.78 2.15 -3.04
C ALA A 33 14.74 3.40 -3.93
N GLY A 34 14.53 4.58 -3.34
CA GLY A 34 14.56 5.83 -4.09
C GLY A 34 13.22 6.40 -4.48
N LEU A 35 12.13 5.73 -4.15
CA LEU A 35 10.80 6.26 -4.47
C LEU A 35 10.43 7.38 -3.51
N ARG A 36 9.67 8.33 -4.01
CA ARG A 36 9.21 9.48 -3.23
C ARG A 36 7.72 9.38 -3.00
N LEU A 37 7.29 9.64 -1.77
CA LEU A 37 5.86 9.63 -1.44
C LEU A 37 5.18 10.88 -1.96
N LEU A 38 4.08 10.69 -2.68
CA LEU A 38 3.25 11.79 -3.13
C LEU A 38 1.99 11.90 -2.28
N GLU A 39 1.35 10.76 -1.97
CA GLU A 39 0.15 10.78 -1.16
C GLU A 39 -0.03 9.44 -0.48
N ARG A 40 -0.62 9.45 0.71
CA ARG A 40 -0.90 8.25 1.49
C ARG A 40 -2.39 8.15 1.73
N ASN A 41 -2.93 6.95 1.63
CA ASN A 41 -4.36 6.68 1.86
C ASN A 41 -5.25 7.55 0.97
N TYR A 42 -4.96 7.53 -0.32
CA TYR A 42 -5.76 8.27 -1.27
C TYR A 42 -7.10 7.58 -1.46
N ARG A 43 -8.18 8.31 -1.29
CA ARG A 43 -9.54 7.80 -1.46
C ARG A 43 -10.32 8.66 -2.41
N THR A 44 -11.15 8.00 -3.25
CA THR A 44 -12.10 8.71 -4.06
C THR A 44 -13.33 9.04 -3.23
N PRO A 45 -14.01 10.16 -3.50
CA PRO A 45 -15.22 10.51 -2.76
C PRO A 45 -16.38 9.61 -3.15
N GLY A 46 -17.37 9.51 -2.25
CA GLY A 46 -18.62 8.86 -2.54
C GLY A 46 -18.59 7.35 -2.35
N ARG A 47 -19.73 6.73 -2.65
CA ARG A 47 -19.90 5.30 -2.52
C ARG A 47 -19.25 4.58 -3.69
N GLY A 48 -18.81 3.36 -3.44
CA GLY A 48 -18.24 2.53 -4.48
C GLY A 48 -16.90 3.01 -4.97
N GLY A 49 -16.31 3.96 -4.25
CA GLY A 49 -15.02 4.49 -4.63
C GLY A 49 -13.90 3.53 -4.35
N GLY A 50 -12.69 3.95 -4.69
CA GLY A 50 -11.51 3.17 -4.49
C GLY A 50 -10.56 3.82 -3.50
N GLU A 51 -9.52 3.06 -3.16
CA GLU A 51 -8.51 3.51 -2.23
C GLU A 51 -7.17 2.99 -2.66
N ILE A 52 -6.14 3.81 -2.49
CA ILE A 52 -4.76 3.44 -2.75
C ILE A 52 -3.96 3.73 -1.48
N ASP A 53 -3.24 2.71 -1.01
CA ASP A 53 -2.49 2.87 0.23
C ASP A 53 -1.37 3.89 0.11
N LEU A 54 -0.57 3.81 -0.95
CA LEU A 54 0.52 4.75 -1.17
C LEU A 54 0.58 5.13 -2.66
N VAL A 55 0.73 6.42 -2.92
CA VAL A 55 1.01 6.92 -4.27
C VAL A 55 2.44 7.42 -4.24
N MET A 56 3.30 6.80 -5.04
CA MET A 56 4.73 7.08 -5.04
C MET A 56 5.17 7.54 -6.43
N ARG A 57 6.35 8.14 -6.49
CA ARG A 57 7.01 8.44 -7.76
C ARG A 57 8.37 7.80 -7.76
N ASP A 58 8.61 6.99 -8.78
CA ASP A 58 9.90 6.35 -8.96
C ASP A 58 10.93 7.33 -9.52
N THR A 59 12.19 6.92 -9.47
CA THR A 59 13.31 7.77 -9.91
C THR A 59 13.22 8.11 -11.39
N ASP A 60 12.57 7.27 -12.20
CA ASP A 60 12.37 7.53 -13.62
C ASP A 60 11.12 8.35 -13.93
N GLY A 61 10.42 8.81 -12.91
CA GLY A 61 9.21 9.62 -13.08
C GLY A 61 7.92 8.84 -13.14
N THR A 62 7.98 7.51 -13.13
CA THR A 62 6.77 6.68 -13.15
C THR A 62 5.98 6.88 -11.87
N LEU A 63 4.66 7.02 -11.99
CA LEU A 63 3.75 6.99 -10.84
C LEU A 63 3.51 5.55 -10.45
N VAL A 64 3.66 5.27 -9.17
CA VAL A 64 3.52 3.91 -8.64
C VAL A 64 2.38 3.91 -7.64
N PHE A 65 1.33 3.16 -7.95
CA PHE A 65 0.19 3.00 -7.05
C PHE A 65 0.39 1.70 -6.28
N VAL A 66 0.53 1.80 -4.97
CA VAL A 66 0.98 0.68 -4.15
C VAL A 66 -0.13 0.20 -3.23
N GLU A 67 -0.39 -1.10 -3.30
CA GLU A 67 -1.25 -1.80 -2.34
C GLU A 67 -0.35 -2.48 -1.32
N VAL A 68 -0.63 -2.25 -0.05
CA VAL A 68 0.13 -2.86 1.04
C VAL A 68 -0.69 -3.99 1.65
N ARG A 69 -0.11 -5.18 1.72
CA ARG A 69 -0.76 -6.35 2.29
C ARG A 69 0.08 -6.89 3.42
N ARG A 70 -0.62 -7.33 4.45
CA ARG A 70 0.01 -7.94 5.60
C ARG A 70 -0.37 -9.40 5.67
N ARG A 71 0.60 -10.27 5.95
CA ARG A 71 0.37 -11.71 6.07
C ARG A 71 0.88 -12.19 7.41
N ALA A 72 0.11 -13.06 8.03
CA ALA A 72 0.52 -13.66 9.30
C ALA A 72 1.50 -14.82 9.11
N SER A 73 1.58 -15.35 7.91
CA SER A 73 2.33 -16.57 7.63
C SER A 73 2.90 -16.51 6.23
N THR A 74 4.05 -17.15 6.03
CA THR A 74 4.69 -17.25 4.71
C THR A 74 4.32 -18.53 3.99
N SER A 75 3.43 -19.35 4.56
CA SER A 75 3.18 -20.70 4.09
C SER A 75 2.55 -20.79 2.70
N HIS A 76 1.98 -19.74 2.19
CA HIS A 76 1.27 -19.77 0.91
C HIS A 76 1.91 -18.91 -0.17
N GLY A 77 3.17 -18.56 0.01
CA GLY A 77 3.97 -17.92 -1.00
C GLY A 77 3.24 -16.93 -1.89
N GLY A 78 3.36 -17.10 -3.18
CA GLY A 78 2.83 -16.16 -4.15
C GLY A 78 1.33 -16.01 -4.19
N ALA A 79 0.59 -17.01 -3.76
CA ALA A 79 -0.87 -16.93 -3.80
C ALA A 79 -1.41 -15.76 -2.97
N ALA A 80 -0.72 -15.45 -1.89
CA ALA A 80 -1.19 -14.39 -1.02
C ALA A 80 -0.81 -13.00 -1.50
N ALA A 81 0.10 -12.92 -2.45
CA ALA A 81 0.43 -11.66 -3.08
C ALA A 81 -0.63 -11.28 -4.10
N SER A 82 -1.47 -12.22 -4.53
CA SER A 82 -2.52 -11.97 -5.50
C SER A 82 -3.58 -11.06 -4.93
N ILE A 83 -4.07 -10.17 -5.77
CA ILE A 83 -5.16 -9.27 -5.42
C ILE A 83 -6.36 -9.64 -6.26
N GLY A 84 -7.51 -9.83 -5.63
CA GLY A 84 -8.73 -10.18 -6.34
C GLY A 84 -9.17 -9.11 -7.32
N HIS A 85 -9.96 -9.50 -8.30
CA HIS A 85 -10.41 -8.59 -9.36
C HIS A 85 -11.18 -7.38 -8.81
N VAL A 86 -12.00 -7.58 -7.78
CA VAL A 86 -12.77 -6.48 -7.21
C VAL A 86 -11.82 -5.43 -6.64
N LYS A 87 -10.80 -5.87 -5.90
CA LYS A 87 -9.83 -4.98 -5.31
C LYS A 87 -9.02 -4.27 -6.39
N GLN A 88 -8.61 -5.01 -7.43
CA GLN A 88 -7.88 -4.43 -8.54
C GLN A 88 -8.69 -3.31 -9.20
N ARG A 89 -9.97 -3.57 -9.46
CA ARG A 89 -10.83 -2.57 -10.08
C ARG A 89 -10.96 -1.32 -9.23
N ARG A 90 -11.04 -1.48 -7.91
CA ARG A 90 -11.13 -0.33 -7.01
C ARG A 90 -9.84 0.49 -7.00
N ILE A 91 -8.71 -0.20 -7.05
CA ILE A 91 -7.42 0.49 -7.10
C ILE A 91 -7.29 1.23 -8.43
N VAL A 92 -7.64 0.58 -9.54
CA VAL A 92 -7.58 1.21 -10.87
C VAL A 92 -8.51 2.41 -10.92
N PHE A 93 -9.71 2.28 -10.37
CA PHE A 93 -10.65 3.41 -10.33
C PHE A 93 -10.05 4.60 -9.57
N ALA A 94 -9.44 4.35 -8.42
CA ALA A 94 -8.82 5.39 -7.63
C ALA A 94 -7.63 6.00 -8.37
N ALA A 95 -6.85 5.17 -9.07
CA ALA A 95 -5.71 5.66 -9.84
C ALA A 95 -6.15 6.57 -10.96
N ARG A 96 -7.22 6.19 -11.69
CA ARG A 96 -7.75 7.04 -12.75
C ARG A 96 -8.24 8.37 -12.20
N HIS A 97 -8.88 8.34 -11.05
CA HIS A 97 -9.33 9.55 -10.39
C HIS A 97 -8.14 10.44 -10.02
N TYR A 98 -7.09 9.82 -9.47
CA TYR A 98 -5.88 10.55 -9.14
C TYR A 98 -5.25 11.19 -10.37
N LEU A 99 -5.21 10.45 -11.47
CA LEU A 99 -4.59 10.91 -12.71
C LEU A 99 -5.35 12.06 -13.36
N MET A 100 -6.61 12.27 -12.99
CA MET A 100 -7.37 13.43 -13.49
C MET A 100 -6.74 14.76 -13.09
N ARG A 101 -5.88 14.77 -12.09
CA ARG A 101 -5.12 15.96 -11.69
C ARG A 101 -4.01 16.29 -12.66
N GLN A 102 -3.65 15.33 -13.51
CA GLN A 102 -2.49 15.47 -14.38
C GLN A 102 -2.94 15.98 -15.74
N ARG A 103 -2.29 17.02 -16.23
CA ARG A 103 -2.56 17.50 -17.58
C ARG A 103 -2.12 16.46 -18.61
N THR A 104 -0.93 15.92 -18.40
CA THR A 104 -0.39 14.84 -19.23
C THR A 104 0.02 13.72 -18.28
N PRO A 105 -0.78 12.64 -18.18
CA PRO A 105 -0.47 11.58 -17.25
C PRO A 105 0.88 10.92 -17.57
N PRO A 106 1.74 10.76 -16.58
CA PRO A 106 2.99 10.04 -16.77
C PRO A 106 2.75 8.54 -16.87
N PRO A 107 3.76 7.77 -17.24
CA PRO A 107 3.66 6.32 -17.09
C PRO A 107 3.33 5.95 -15.66
N CYS A 108 2.58 4.88 -15.49
CA CYS A 108 2.25 4.42 -14.15
C CYS A 108 2.25 2.89 -14.08
N ARG A 109 2.35 2.37 -12.88
CA ARG A 109 2.27 0.93 -12.65
C ARG A 109 1.64 0.68 -11.29
N PHE A 110 1.16 -0.54 -11.09
CA PHE A 110 0.53 -0.97 -9.85
C PHE A 110 1.43 -2.00 -9.18
N ASP A 111 1.90 -1.67 -7.99
CA ASP A 111 2.79 -2.52 -7.22
C ASP A 111 2.10 -3.04 -5.97
N VAL A 112 2.58 -4.17 -5.48
CA VAL A 112 2.10 -4.74 -4.22
C VAL A 112 3.29 -4.94 -3.31
N ILE A 113 3.15 -4.49 -2.08
CA ILE A 113 4.11 -4.77 -1.01
C ILE A 113 3.44 -5.74 -0.05
N VAL A 114 4.09 -6.85 0.20
CA VAL A 114 3.61 -7.84 1.17
C VAL A 114 4.52 -7.80 2.39
N ILE A 115 3.93 -7.53 3.54
CA ILE A 115 4.65 -7.54 4.82
C ILE A 115 4.35 -8.87 5.47
N GLU A 116 5.37 -9.67 5.74
CA GLU A 116 5.21 -10.97 6.37
C GLU A 116 6.29 -11.17 7.44
N PRO A 117 6.16 -12.21 8.27
CA PRO A 117 7.07 -12.35 9.40
C PRO A 117 8.55 -12.38 9.03
N GLY A 118 8.87 -12.90 7.86
CA GLY A 118 10.25 -12.99 7.41
C GLY A 118 10.77 -11.75 6.70
N GLY A 119 9.92 -10.75 6.45
CA GLY A 119 10.38 -9.55 5.78
C GLY A 119 9.36 -8.94 4.85
N VAL A 120 9.89 -8.23 3.85
CA VAL A 120 9.07 -7.47 2.91
C VAL A 120 9.28 -8.04 1.51
N GLN A 121 8.19 -8.31 0.81
CA GLN A 121 8.23 -8.72 -0.58
C GLN A 121 7.59 -7.62 -1.43
N TRP A 122 8.30 -7.20 -2.46
CA TRP A 122 7.84 -6.12 -3.34
C TRP A 122 7.63 -6.69 -4.74
N LEU A 123 6.38 -6.63 -5.20
CA LEU A 123 6.01 -7.11 -6.53
C LEU A 123 5.73 -5.90 -7.40
N LYS A 124 6.65 -5.61 -8.30
CA LYS A 124 6.51 -4.51 -9.23
C LYS A 124 5.59 -4.91 -10.37
N ALA A 125 4.74 -3.98 -10.79
CA ALA A 125 3.81 -4.20 -11.89
C ALA A 125 3.01 -5.49 -11.68
N ALA A 126 2.43 -5.62 -10.50
CA ALA A 126 1.73 -6.84 -10.10
C ALA A 126 0.45 -7.06 -10.90
N PHE A 127 -0.15 -6.00 -11.41
CA PHE A 127 -1.29 -6.07 -12.31
C PHE A 127 -1.32 -4.79 -13.12
N ASP A 128 -2.19 -4.72 -14.11
CA ASP A 128 -2.32 -3.52 -14.94
C ASP A 128 -3.76 -3.03 -14.95
N ALA A 129 -3.97 -1.92 -15.62
CA ALA A 129 -5.28 -1.26 -15.63
C ALA A 129 -6.30 -1.99 -16.51
N GLY A 130 -5.87 -3.00 -17.21
CA GLY A 130 -6.77 -3.83 -17.97
C GLY A 130 -6.74 -3.70 -19.39
#